data_ad8af1a368a4b9f740bef86c92b6b8e8
#
_entry.id   ad8af1a368a4b9f740bef86c92b6b8e8
#
_cell.length_a   1.000
_cell.length_b   1.000
_cell.length_c   1.000
_cell.angle_alpha   90.00
_cell.angle_beta   90.00
_cell.angle_gamma   90.00
#
_symmetry.space_group_name_H-M   'P 1'
#
loop_
_entity.id
_entity.type
_entity.pdbx_description
1 polymer ?
#
loop_
_entity_poly.entity_id
_entity_poly.type
_entity_poly.pdbx_seq_one_letter_code
_entity_poly.pdbx_strand_id
1 'polypeptide(L)'
;MNKLPRILVVDDDPVVAKSIDRVLTAKGFAVINAQSGEDALQKLKNETYDVVFTDIKMPGISGIEVAERIKASQPWLPVVIVTGYSSLENQSRAKAAGVSAFLNKPLSPEMIERSASKALEEHHKPTAEATTEPAAAEAVAAPAATAAPAKESRIKNLALFIVAPIIGLAYALAMPFVAIGAIAWIAIKGKKKG
;
A
#
# COMPACT_ATOMS: atom_id res chain seq x y z
N MET A 1 10.34 -28.93 20.06
CA MET A 1 10.97 -27.64 20.43
C MET A 1 10.31 -26.57 19.58
N ASN A 2 9.53 -25.68 20.19
CA ASN A 2 8.89 -24.58 19.44
C ASN A 2 9.99 -23.57 19.10
N LYS A 3 10.31 -23.44 17.81
CA LYS A 3 11.30 -22.49 17.32
C LYS A 3 10.71 -21.08 17.46
N LEU A 4 11.44 -20.16 18.11
CA LEU A 4 11.00 -18.76 18.21
C LEU A 4 10.86 -18.15 16.82
N PRO A 5 9.78 -17.40 16.54
CA PRO A 5 9.63 -16.69 15.27
C PRO A 5 10.79 -15.72 15.07
N ARG A 6 11.34 -15.69 13.86
CA ARG A 6 12.52 -14.90 13.50
C ARG A 6 12.11 -13.63 12.77
N ILE A 7 12.53 -12.50 13.28
CA ILE A 7 12.23 -11.17 12.70
C ILE A 7 13.54 -10.53 12.24
N LEU A 8 13.56 -10.08 10.98
CA LEU A 8 14.64 -9.27 10.45
C LEU A 8 14.26 -7.79 10.58
N VAL A 9 15.08 -7.00 11.26
CA VAL A 9 14.93 -5.55 11.40
C VAL A 9 15.99 -4.85 10.55
N VAL A 10 15.56 -4.00 9.64
CA VAL A 10 16.42 -3.29 8.68
C VAL A 10 16.30 -1.79 8.91
N ASP A 11 17.31 -1.20 9.50
CA ASP A 11 17.37 0.24 9.81
C ASP A 11 18.85 0.66 9.86
N ASP A 12 19.22 1.75 9.20
CA ASP A 12 20.59 2.27 9.20
C ASP A 12 20.93 2.99 10.52
N ASP A 13 19.91 3.36 11.31
CA ASP A 13 20.09 3.88 12.65
C ASP A 13 20.14 2.72 13.68
N PRO A 14 21.34 2.43 14.25
CA PRO A 14 21.48 1.34 15.21
C PRO A 14 20.70 1.56 16.51
N VAL A 15 20.35 2.81 16.84
CA VAL A 15 19.56 3.12 18.03
C VAL A 15 18.11 2.71 17.83
N VAL A 16 17.56 2.99 16.65
CA VAL A 16 16.19 2.59 16.26
C VAL A 16 16.11 1.07 16.15
N ALA A 17 17.03 0.44 15.40
CA ALA A 17 17.10 -1.02 15.28
C ALA A 17 17.14 -1.71 16.64
N LYS A 18 17.99 -1.22 17.56
CA LYS A 18 18.12 -1.77 18.91
C LYS A 18 16.89 -1.54 19.79
N SER A 19 16.15 -0.46 19.55
CA SER A 19 14.91 -0.19 20.27
C SER A 19 13.81 -1.17 19.88
N ILE A 20 13.67 -1.44 18.57
CA ILE A 20 12.74 -2.44 18.03
C ILE A 20 13.13 -3.84 18.50
N ASP A 21 14.42 -4.18 18.42
CA ASP A 21 14.98 -5.46 18.88
C ASP A 21 14.61 -5.72 20.35
N ARG A 22 14.84 -4.75 21.24
CA ARG A 22 14.52 -4.89 22.66
C ARG A 22 13.05 -5.21 22.91
N VAL A 23 12.14 -4.51 22.20
CA VAL A 23 10.70 -4.74 22.34
C VAL A 23 10.32 -6.13 21.86
N LEU A 24 10.78 -6.53 20.68
CA LEU A 24 10.45 -7.81 20.08
C LEU A 24 11.06 -9.00 20.84
N THR A 25 12.32 -8.88 21.28
CA THR A 25 12.99 -9.91 22.09
C THR A 25 12.28 -10.11 23.42
N ALA A 26 11.82 -9.02 24.09
CA ALA A 26 11.04 -9.12 25.32
C ALA A 26 9.69 -9.84 25.12
N LYS A 27 9.19 -9.92 23.89
CA LYS A 27 7.96 -10.62 23.52
C LYS A 27 8.18 -12.04 22.97
N GLY A 28 9.40 -12.52 23.03
CA GLY A 28 9.73 -13.90 22.66
C GLY A 28 10.05 -14.11 21.18
N PHE A 29 10.42 -13.06 20.45
CA PHE A 29 10.91 -13.16 19.07
C PHE A 29 12.44 -13.27 19.02
N ALA A 30 12.95 -13.98 18.02
CA ALA A 30 14.38 -13.99 17.70
C ALA A 30 14.64 -12.88 16.66
N VAL A 31 15.34 -11.81 17.07
CA VAL A 31 15.58 -10.63 16.24
C VAL A 31 16.97 -10.64 15.64
N ILE A 32 17.06 -10.36 14.36
CA ILE A 32 18.29 -10.18 13.60
C ILE A 32 18.25 -8.79 12.98
N ASN A 33 19.35 -8.04 13.14
CA ASN A 33 19.45 -6.68 12.60
C ASN A 33 20.27 -6.65 11.30
N ALA A 34 19.83 -5.81 10.35
CA ALA A 34 20.57 -5.46 9.14
C ALA A 34 20.68 -3.93 9.08
N GLN A 35 21.84 -3.42 8.66
CA GLN A 35 22.13 -1.97 8.63
C GLN A 35 21.91 -1.34 7.27
N SER A 36 21.55 -2.14 6.26
CA SER A 36 21.21 -1.65 4.92
C SER A 36 20.26 -2.62 4.21
N GLY A 37 19.65 -2.16 3.13
CA GLY A 37 18.80 -3.01 2.31
C GLY A 37 19.58 -4.15 1.65
N GLU A 38 20.82 -3.91 1.25
CA GLU A 38 21.70 -4.92 0.67
C GLU A 38 22.05 -6.04 1.69
N ASP A 39 22.40 -5.65 2.92
CA ASP A 39 22.66 -6.59 4.02
C ASP A 39 21.40 -7.42 4.32
N ALA A 40 20.23 -6.78 4.34
CA ALA A 40 18.96 -7.47 4.52
C ALA A 40 18.71 -8.52 3.43
N LEU A 41 18.88 -8.16 2.16
CA LEU A 41 18.69 -9.09 1.04
C LEU A 41 19.73 -10.23 1.05
N GLN A 42 20.94 -9.97 1.51
CA GLN A 42 21.95 -11.01 1.67
C GLN A 42 21.58 -12.00 2.78
N LYS A 43 21.10 -11.51 3.93
CA LYS A 43 20.61 -12.35 5.04
C LYS A 43 19.43 -13.22 4.61
N LEU A 44 18.48 -12.64 3.86
CA LEU A 44 17.30 -13.34 3.34
C LEU A 44 17.62 -14.45 2.33
N LYS A 45 18.76 -14.40 1.66
CA LYS A 45 19.25 -15.49 0.80
C LYS A 45 19.80 -16.68 1.60
N ASN A 46 20.36 -16.41 2.76
CA ASN A 46 21.10 -17.40 3.55
C ASN A 46 20.26 -17.99 4.69
N GLU A 47 19.23 -17.26 5.14
CA GLU A 47 18.46 -17.59 6.31
C GLU A 47 16.96 -17.32 6.08
N THR A 48 16.12 -18.03 6.83
CA THR A 48 14.66 -17.85 6.79
C THR A 48 14.19 -16.94 7.91
N TYR A 49 13.22 -16.11 7.61
CA TYR A 49 12.58 -15.19 8.54
C TYR A 49 11.06 -15.32 8.42
N ASP A 50 10.36 -14.97 9.49
CA ASP A 50 8.90 -15.01 9.55
C ASP A 50 8.27 -13.63 9.32
N VAL A 51 9.00 -12.55 9.62
CA VAL A 51 8.59 -11.15 9.37
C VAL A 51 9.82 -10.28 9.09
N VAL A 52 9.67 -9.26 8.26
CA VAL A 52 10.69 -8.23 8.01
C VAL A 52 10.14 -6.86 8.41
N PHE A 53 10.88 -6.13 9.24
CA PHE A 53 10.66 -4.69 9.50
C PHE A 53 11.72 -3.91 8.75
N THR A 54 11.36 -2.87 8.02
CA THR A 54 12.32 -2.07 7.26
C THR A 54 12.00 -0.57 7.31
N ASP A 55 13.02 0.27 7.52
CA ASP A 55 12.87 1.70 7.26
C ASP A 55 12.88 1.97 5.75
N ILE A 56 12.24 3.06 5.32
CA ILE A 56 12.24 3.50 3.91
C ILE A 56 13.57 4.16 3.57
N LYS A 57 14.03 5.08 4.43
CA LYS A 57 15.15 5.95 4.12
C LYS A 57 16.44 5.42 4.69
N MET A 58 17.17 4.69 3.88
CA MET A 58 18.49 4.14 4.18
C MET A 58 19.47 4.46 3.05
N PRO A 59 20.79 4.50 3.32
CA PRO A 59 21.80 4.52 2.26
C PRO A 59 21.67 3.28 1.35
N GLY A 60 21.90 3.47 0.05
CA GLY A 60 21.75 2.40 -0.94
C GLY A 60 20.31 2.20 -1.37
N ILE A 61 19.83 0.99 -1.36
CA ILE A 61 18.45 0.66 -1.74
C ILE A 61 17.46 1.03 -0.64
N SER A 62 16.33 1.61 -1.03
CA SER A 62 15.28 2.00 -0.08
C SER A 62 14.52 0.80 0.48
N GLY A 63 13.91 0.94 1.68
CA GLY A 63 13.10 -0.12 2.25
C GLY A 63 11.88 -0.52 1.42
N ILE A 64 11.34 0.37 0.60
CA ILE A 64 10.28 0.02 -0.36
C ILE A 64 10.85 -0.90 -1.46
N GLU A 65 12.03 -0.60 -1.98
CA GLU A 65 12.70 -1.47 -2.96
C GLU A 65 13.08 -2.84 -2.36
N VAL A 66 13.52 -2.85 -1.09
CA VAL A 66 13.73 -4.10 -0.35
C VAL A 66 12.42 -4.90 -0.29
N ALA A 67 11.30 -4.28 0.05
CA ALA A 67 9.99 -4.93 0.09
C ALA A 67 9.56 -5.47 -1.29
N GLU A 68 9.74 -4.71 -2.36
CA GLU A 68 9.46 -5.13 -3.74
C GLU A 68 10.26 -6.39 -4.11
N ARG A 69 11.56 -6.42 -3.80
CA ARG A 69 12.44 -7.57 -4.07
C ARG A 69 12.10 -8.79 -3.21
N ILE A 70 11.73 -8.58 -1.94
CA ILE A 70 11.24 -9.65 -1.06
C ILE A 70 9.96 -10.24 -1.65
N LYS A 71 8.97 -9.42 -1.99
CA LYS A 71 7.69 -9.89 -2.51
C LYS A 71 7.80 -10.57 -3.88
N ALA A 72 8.78 -10.21 -4.69
CA ALA A 72 9.08 -10.89 -5.94
C ALA A 72 9.67 -12.29 -5.76
N SER A 73 10.49 -12.50 -4.70
CA SER A 73 11.16 -13.79 -4.43
C SER A 73 10.45 -14.64 -3.37
N GLN A 74 9.83 -14.00 -2.38
CA GLN A 74 9.14 -14.62 -1.25
C GLN A 74 7.80 -13.91 -1.00
N PRO A 75 6.77 -14.11 -1.85
CA PRO A 75 5.49 -13.40 -1.76
C PRO A 75 4.77 -13.58 -0.43
N TRP A 76 4.99 -14.71 0.22
CA TRP A 76 4.40 -15.08 1.51
C TRP A 76 5.03 -14.36 2.71
N LEU A 77 6.28 -13.85 2.58
CA LEU A 77 6.98 -13.22 3.70
C LEU A 77 6.38 -11.83 3.99
N PRO A 78 5.80 -11.61 5.18
CA PRO A 78 5.26 -10.32 5.55
C PRO A 78 6.37 -9.28 5.70
N VAL A 79 6.11 -8.08 5.17
CA VAL A 79 6.99 -6.93 5.30
C VAL A 79 6.23 -5.79 5.96
N VAL A 80 6.79 -5.24 7.02
CA VAL A 80 6.30 -4.08 7.75
C VAL A 80 7.24 -2.91 7.50
N ILE A 81 6.72 -1.83 6.95
CA ILE A 81 7.50 -0.59 6.78
C ILE A 81 7.35 0.27 8.03
N VAL A 82 8.49 0.79 8.53
CA VAL A 82 8.58 1.65 9.70
C VAL A 82 9.36 2.89 9.33
N THR A 83 8.73 4.07 9.24
CA THR A 83 9.43 5.24 8.73
C THR A 83 8.97 6.56 9.34
N GLY A 84 9.89 7.53 9.44
CA GLY A 84 9.57 8.94 9.69
C GLY A 84 9.17 9.73 8.43
N TYR A 85 9.26 9.09 7.26
CA TYR A 85 9.03 9.73 5.95
C TYR A 85 7.78 9.17 5.27
N SER A 86 6.61 9.43 5.87
CA SER A 86 5.32 8.98 5.34
C SER A 86 4.72 9.99 4.37
N SER A 87 5.13 9.93 3.09
CA SER A 87 4.41 10.63 2.02
C SER A 87 3.30 9.74 1.45
N LEU A 88 2.29 10.36 0.83
CA LEU A 88 1.24 9.61 0.12
C LEU A 88 1.83 8.74 -0.99
N GLU A 89 2.88 9.20 -1.64
CA GLU A 89 3.61 8.45 -2.66
C GLU A 89 4.25 7.18 -2.07
N ASN A 90 4.98 7.32 -0.95
CA ASN A 90 5.60 6.18 -0.27
C ASN A 90 4.56 5.16 0.22
N GLN A 91 3.44 5.64 0.76
CA GLN A 91 2.33 4.75 1.17
C GLN A 91 1.72 4.01 -0.02
N SER A 92 1.50 4.70 -1.14
CA SER A 92 0.98 4.09 -2.36
C SER A 92 1.92 3.06 -2.95
N ARG A 93 3.23 3.35 -3.00
CA ARG A 93 4.26 2.41 -3.45
C ARG A 93 4.37 1.20 -2.53
N ALA A 94 4.39 1.40 -1.22
CA ALA A 94 4.42 0.33 -0.24
C ALA A 94 3.19 -0.59 -0.39
N LYS A 95 2.01 -0.01 -0.55
CA LYS A 95 0.77 -0.76 -0.80
C LYS A 95 0.84 -1.56 -2.12
N ALA A 96 1.35 -0.96 -3.18
CA ALA A 96 1.55 -1.64 -4.47
C ALA A 96 2.57 -2.78 -4.38
N ALA A 97 3.61 -2.63 -3.56
CA ALA A 97 4.58 -3.67 -3.24
C ALA A 97 4.01 -4.81 -2.39
N GLY A 98 2.78 -4.70 -1.86
CA GLY A 98 2.14 -5.74 -1.07
C GLY A 98 2.68 -5.86 0.36
N VAL A 99 3.08 -4.74 0.99
CA VAL A 99 3.51 -4.76 2.39
C VAL A 99 2.33 -5.02 3.32
N SER A 100 2.60 -5.73 4.43
CA SER A 100 1.58 -6.12 5.41
C SER A 100 1.15 -4.97 6.31
N ALA A 101 2.07 -4.04 6.62
CA ALA A 101 1.76 -2.85 7.41
C ALA A 101 2.72 -1.69 7.09
N PHE A 102 2.23 -0.47 7.36
CA PHE A 102 3.00 0.76 7.24
C PHE A 102 2.86 1.55 8.54
N LEU A 103 3.96 1.76 9.25
CA LEU A 103 4.02 2.39 10.56
C LEU A 103 4.80 3.70 10.51
N ASN A 104 4.29 4.73 11.17
CA ASN A 104 4.97 6.01 11.27
C ASN A 104 5.76 6.10 12.58
N LYS A 105 7.02 6.54 12.50
CA LYS A 105 7.82 6.90 13.68
C LYS A 105 7.27 8.23 14.26
N PRO A 106 7.15 8.39 15.60
CA PRO A 106 7.66 7.53 16.66
C PRO A 106 6.78 6.30 16.93
N LEU A 107 7.42 5.17 17.24
CA LEU A 107 6.74 3.91 17.53
C LEU A 107 6.57 3.70 19.05
N SER A 108 5.39 3.26 19.47
CA SER A 108 5.22 2.70 20.80
C SER A 108 5.56 1.19 20.81
N PRO A 109 5.97 0.63 21.96
CA PRO A 109 6.21 -0.80 22.10
C PRO A 109 5.01 -1.65 21.66
N GLU A 110 3.79 -1.19 21.97
CA GLU A 110 2.54 -1.87 21.62
C GLU A 110 2.30 -1.91 20.11
N MET A 111 2.66 -0.83 19.39
CA MET A 111 2.56 -0.78 17.93
C MET A 111 3.50 -1.78 17.28
N ILE A 112 4.73 -1.88 17.75
CA ILE A 112 5.73 -2.83 17.26
C ILE A 112 5.25 -4.26 17.47
N GLU A 113 4.85 -4.61 18.70
CA GLU A 113 4.34 -5.93 19.06
C GLU A 113 3.13 -6.33 18.23
N ARG A 114 2.10 -5.45 18.19
CA ARG A 114 0.86 -5.70 17.44
C ARG A 114 1.12 -5.94 15.96
N SER A 115 2.04 -5.17 15.37
CA SER A 115 2.37 -5.32 13.95
C SER A 115 3.12 -6.60 13.67
N ALA A 116 4.04 -7.01 14.56
CA ALA A 116 4.74 -8.30 14.46
C ALA A 116 3.77 -9.47 14.57
N SER A 117 2.88 -9.45 15.58
CA SER A 117 1.90 -10.51 15.80
C SER A 117 0.93 -10.63 14.62
N LYS A 118 0.39 -9.50 14.12
CA LYS A 118 -0.49 -9.48 12.94
C LYS A 118 0.21 -10.02 11.70
N ALA A 119 1.46 -9.62 11.46
CA ALA A 119 2.24 -10.08 10.33
C ALA A 119 2.50 -11.60 10.39
N LEU A 120 2.75 -12.14 11.58
CA LEU A 120 2.91 -13.57 11.79
C LEU A 120 1.62 -14.36 11.53
N GLU A 121 0.47 -13.82 11.94
CA GLU A 121 -0.83 -14.44 11.65
C GLU A 121 -1.07 -14.51 10.13
N GLU A 122 -0.71 -13.45 9.39
CA GLU A 122 -0.77 -13.44 7.93
C GLU A 122 0.16 -14.49 7.31
N HIS A 123 1.37 -14.66 7.87
CA HIS A 123 2.33 -15.68 7.42
C HIS A 123 1.82 -17.11 7.61
N HIS A 124 1.05 -17.38 8.67
CA HIS A 124 0.53 -18.71 8.99
C HIS A 124 -0.84 -19.02 8.34
N LYS A 125 -1.52 -18.03 7.75
CA LYS A 125 -2.74 -18.27 6.96
C LYS A 125 -2.34 -18.71 5.55
N PRO A 126 -2.75 -19.91 5.07
CA PRO A 126 -2.65 -20.21 3.64
C PRO A 126 -3.48 -19.19 2.88
N THR A 127 -2.88 -18.64 1.86
CA THR A 127 -3.37 -17.56 1.00
C THR A 127 -4.83 -17.72 0.62
N ALA A 128 -5.72 -17.01 1.31
CA ALA A 128 -7.06 -16.72 0.85
C ALA A 128 -7.39 -15.29 1.27
N GLU A 129 -7.54 -14.43 0.27
CA GLU A 129 -8.12 -13.09 0.31
C GLU A 129 -7.29 -11.97 0.94
N ALA A 130 -6.64 -11.20 0.05
CA ALA A 130 -6.31 -9.83 0.30
C ALA A 130 -7.59 -9.02 0.57
N THR A 131 -7.96 -8.86 1.83
CA THR A 131 -9.01 -7.93 2.24
C THR A 131 -8.36 -6.76 2.95
N THR A 132 -8.38 -5.66 2.26
CA THR A 132 -8.05 -4.30 2.67
C THR A 132 -8.92 -3.89 3.86
N GLU A 133 -8.29 -3.56 4.98
CA GLU A 133 -8.94 -2.76 6.02
C GLU A 133 -8.08 -1.54 6.29
N PRO A 134 -8.59 -0.33 6.07
CA PRO A 134 -7.83 0.89 6.35
C PRO A 134 -7.83 1.17 7.85
N ALA A 135 -6.64 1.35 8.42
CA ALA A 135 -6.47 1.83 9.78
C ALA A 135 -7.14 3.20 9.95
N ALA A 136 -8.05 3.24 10.90
CA ALA A 136 -8.87 4.38 11.26
C ALA A 136 -8.03 5.60 11.70
N ALA A 137 -8.31 6.73 11.06
CA ALA A 137 -8.14 8.02 11.67
C ALA A 137 -9.42 8.32 12.47
N GLU A 138 -9.32 8.44 13.79
CA GLU A 138 -10.39 8.97 14.63
C GLU A 138 -10.62 10.45 14.33
N ALA A 139 -11.85 10.79 13.99
CA ALA A 139 -12.41 12.11 14.23
C ALA A 139 -13.94 12.01 14.39
N VAL A 140 -14.35 12.09 15.64
CA VAL A 140 -15.52 12.77 16.27
C VAL A 140 -16.87 12.79 15.56
N ALA A 141 -17.84 12.05 16.20
CA ALA A 141 -19.24 12.32 16.53
C ALA A 141 -20.30 12.73 15.48
N ALA A 142 -21.20 11.86 15.19
CA ALA A 142 -22.65 11.63 15.48
C ALA A 142 -23.68 12.38 14.59
N PRO A 143 -25.00 11.99 14.54
CA PRO A 143 -25.57 10.65 14.53
C PRO A 143 -26.66 10.38 13.41
N ALA A 144 -26.96 9.07 13.24
CA ALA A 144 -28.26 8.48 12.85
C ALA A 144 -28.82 8.63 11.43
N ALA A 145 -28.97 7.52 10.72
CA ALA A 145 -30.21 6.82 10.37
C ALA A 145 -30.04 5.73 9.31
N THR A 146 -30.37 4.51 9.69
CA THR A 146 -31.00 3.39 8.97
C THR A 146 -30.81 3.19 7.46
N ALA A 147 -30.28 2.04 7.06
CA ALA A 147 -30.85 0.99 6.22
C ALA A 147 -29.80 0.20 5.42
N ALA A 148 -29.74 -1.11 5.59
CA ALA A 148 -29.09 -2.10 4.73
C ALA A 148 -29.99 -2.40 3.51
N PRO A 149 -29.64 -3.34 2.60
CA PRO A 149 -28.36 -3.73 1.97
C PRO A 149 -28.42 -3.70 0.43
N ALA A 150 -27.31 -3.60 -0.27
CA ALA A 150 -27.30 -3.97 -1.67
C ALA A 150 -25.92 -4.49 -2.14
N LYS A 151 -25.86 -5.79 -2.34
CA LYS A 151 -24.94 -6.51 -3.21
C LYS A 151 -25.20 -6.10 -4.67
N GLU A 152 -24.58 -5.05 -5.16
CA GLU A 152 -24.60 -4.77 -6.61
C GLU A 152 -23.61 -3.66 -6.99
N SER A 153 -22.31 -3.91 -7.01
CA SER A 153 -21.39 -2.86 -7.48
C SER A 153 -20.17 -3.33 -8.29
N ARG A 154 -19.90 -4.62 -8.39
CA ARG A 154 -18.70 -5.07 -9.12
C ARG A 154 -18.87 -5.13 -10.65
N ILE A 155 -20.10 -5.34 -11.12
CA ILE A 155 -20.39 -5.44 -12.56
C ILE A 155 -20.52 -4.05 -13.19
N LYS A 156 -21.02 -3.04 -12.45
CA LYS A 156 -21.18 -1.65 -12.96
C LYS A 156 -19.85 -0.96 -13.22
N ASN A 157 -18.82 -1.21 -12.39
CA ASN A 157 -17.50 -0.60 -12.57
C ASN A 157 -16.71 -1.18 -13.75
N LEU A 158 -16.89 -2.47 -14.05
CA LEU A 158 -16.25 -3.11 -15.20
C LEU A 158 -16.89 -2.63 -16.52
N ALA A 159 -18.22 -2.44 -16.54
CA ALA A 159 -18.91 -1.90 -17.70
C ALA A 159 -18.51 -0.44 -17.98
N LEU A 160 -18.29 0.36 -16.94
CA LEU A 160 -17.85 1.77 -17.09
C LEU A 160 -16.44 1.88 -17.67
N PHE A 161 -15.55 0.93 -17.34
CA PHE A 161 -14.17 0.90 -17.84
C PHE A 161 -14.08 0.56 -19.34
N ILE A 162 -15.03 -0.23 -19.85
CA ILE A 162 -15.11 -0.59 -21.28
C ILE A 162 -15.83 0.47 -22.09
N VAL A 163 -16.82 1.17 -21.50
CA VAL A 163 -17.67 2.15 -22.21
C VAL A 163 -17.03 3.56 -22.24
N ALA A 164 -16.22 3.92 -21.23
CA ALA A 164 -15.60 5.24 -21.14
C ALA A 164 -14.75 5.63 -22.39
N PRO A 165 -13.87 4.78 -22.92
CA PRO A 165 -13.08 5.12 -24.11
C PRO A 165 -13.93 5.26 -25.38
N ILE A 166 -15.06 4.55 -25.47
CA ILE A 166 -15.96 4.60 -26.63
C ILE A 166 -16.74 5.94 -26.63
N ILE A 167 -17.18 6.39 -25.46
CA ILE A 167 -17.86 7.69 -25.33
C ILE A 167 -16.90 8.84 -25.64
N GLY A 168 -15.64 8.77 -25.19
CA GLY A 168 -14.61 9.75 -25.50
C GLY A 168 -14.30 9.85 -27.00
N LEU A 169 -14.23 8.72 -27.69
CA LEU A 169 -14.01 8.67 -29.14
C LEU A 169 -15.20 9.23 -29.93
N ALA A 170 -16.44 8.96 -29.49
CA ALA A 170 -17.65 9.50 -30.10
C ALA A 170 -17.73 11.02 -29.98
N TYR A 171 -17.33 11.59 -28.82
CA TYR A 171 -17.25 13.03 -28.64
C TYR A 171 -16.17 13.69 -29.51
N ALA A 172 -15.00 13.06 -29.64
CA ALA A 172 -13.92 13.58 -30.49
C ALA A 172 -14.31 13.61 -31.98
N LEU A 173 -15.10 12.63 -32.44
CA LEU A 173 -15.58 12.58 -33.81
C LEU A 173 -16.78 13.53 -34.09
N ALA A 174 -17.64 13.73 -33.10
CA ALA A 174 -18.86 14.58 -33.27
C ALA A 174 -18.59 16.06 -33.12
N MET A 175 -17.64 16.50 -32.31
CA MET A 175 -17.35 17.91 -32.02
C MET A 175 -17.06 18.75 -33.28
N PRO A 176 -16.26 18.34 -34.29
CA PRO A 176 -16.02 19.16 -35.46
C PRO A 176 -17.29 19.39 -36.29
N PHE A 177 -18.21 18.44 -36.33
CA PHE A 177 -19.49 18.62 -37.08
C PHE A 177 -20.44 19.56 -36.37
N VAL A 178 -20.49 19.57 -35.05
CA VAL A 178 -21.26 20.53 -34.25
C VAL A 178 -20.73 21.94 -34.45
N ALA A 179 -19.41 22.13 -34.46
CA ALA A 179 -18.80 23.42 -34.70
C ALA A 179 -19.09 23.97 -36.10
N ILE A 180 -18.99 23.13 -37.13
CA ILE A 180 -19.31 23.51 -38.54
C ILE A 180 -20.79 23.84 -38.66
N GLY A 181 -21.68 23.07 -38.05
CA GLY A 181 -23.12 23.32 -38.04
C GLY A 181 -23.50 24.65 -37.37
N ALA A 182 -22.83 24.98 -36.25
CA ALA A 182 -23.05 26.26 -35.54
C ALA A 182 -22.60 27.46 -36.40
N ILE A 183 -21.43 27.36 -37.05
CA ILE A 183 -20.95 28.43 -37.95
C ILE A 183 -21.87 28.63 -39.15
N ALA A 184 -22.32 27.53 -39.79
CA ALA A 184 -23.25 27.58 -40.90
C ALA A 184 -24.61 28.21 -40.48
N TRP A 185 -25.10 27.85 -39.29
CA TRP A 185 -26.34 28.42 -38.77
C TRP A 185 -26.25 29.92 -38.51
N ILE A 186 -25.11 30.41 -37.94
CA ILE A 186 -24.86 31.86 -37.72
C ILE A 186 -24.76 32.59 -39.06
N ALA A 187 -24.08 32.01 -40.07
CA ALA A 187 -23.95 32.61 -41.39
C ALA A 187 -25.32 32.79 -42.12
N ILE A 188 -26.19 31.78 -42.00
CA ILE A 188 -27.54 31.82 -42.59
C ILE A 188 -28.43 32.84 -41.87
N LYS A 189 -28.32 32.93 -40.53
CA LYS A 189 -29.11 33.85 -39.72
C LYS A 189 -28.69 35.32 -39.91
N GLY A 190 -27.36 35.55 -40.14
CA GLY A 190 -26.82 36.88 -40.45
C GLY A 190 -27.30 37.45 -41.81
N LYS A 191 -27.60 36.60 -42.80
CA LYS A 191 -28.03 36.99 -44.14
C LYS A 191 -29.51 37.33 -44.24
N LYS A 192 -30.34 37.08 -43.19
CA LYS A 192 -31.76 37.37 -43.13
C LYS A 192 -32.11 38.72 -42.47
N LYS A 193 -31.12 39.50 -42.07
CA LYS A 193 -31.27 40.82 -41.42
C LYS A 193 -30.67 42.00 -42.23
N GLY A 194 -30.35 41.77 -43.49
CA GLY A 194 -29.95 42.84 -44.41
C GLY A 194 -30.99 43.12 -45.49
#